data_d8824a00717ad9e9ff63e378714b21a1
#
_entry.id   d8824a00717ad9e9ff63e378714b21a1
#
_cell.length_a   1.000
_cell.length_b   1.000
_cell.length_c   1.000
_cell.angle_alpha   90.00
_cell.angle_beta   90.00
_cell.angle_gamma   90.00
#
_symmetry.space_group_name_H-M   'P 1'
#
loop_
_entity.id
_entity.type
_entity.pdbx_description
1 polymer ?
#
loop_
_entity_poly.entity_id
_entity_poly.type
_entity_poly.pdbx_seq_one_letter_code
_entity_poly.pdbx_strand_id
1 'polypeptide(L)'
;MHMEKIFIENCCEILDSMRIPITTENREKGPYPYYGANGIQDYVADYIFNDELVLLAEDGGNFGSKDKPIAYRVSGKCWVNNHAHVLKPKSGLNVDYLCYSLMFYKTDGMVNGATRQKLTQAAMRKMKIPFIPMDEQLNVVNKLNKITKIKEQREKELKLLDDIIRARFVEMFGDPEKIGRAHV
;
A
#
# COMPACT_ATOMS: atom_id res chain seq x y z
N MET A 1 -22.58 15.24 14.21
CA MET A 1 -21.97 14.23 15.09
C MET A 1 -20.46 14.45 15.06
N HIS A 2 -19.85 14.81 16.20
CA HIS A 2 -18.41 15.06 16.24
C HIS A 2 -17.72 13.70 16.35
N MET A 3 -17.10 13.25 15.24
CA MET A 3 -16.39 11.97 15.22
C MET A 3 -15.12 12.11 16.04
N GLU A 4 -14.98 11.32 17.10
CA GLU A 4 -13.75 11.30 17.91
C GLU A 4 -12.57 10.86 17.06
N LYS A 5 -11.40 11.48 17.27
CA LYS A 5 -10.16 11.13 16.57
C LYS A 5 -9.10 10.73 17.58
N ILE A 6 -8.36 9.68 17.28
CA ILE A 6 -7.27 9.17 18.11
C ILE A 6 -5.93 9.33 17.39
N PHE A 7 -4.87 9.65 18.14
CA PHE A 7 -3.51 9.68 17.62
C PHE A 7 -2.99 8.26 17.33
N ILE A 8 -2.18 8.11 16.27
CA ILE A 8 -1.56 6.83 15.92
C ILE A 8 -0.77 6.25 17.10
N GLU A 9 0.01 7.06 17.80
CA GLU A 9 0.77 6.58 18.98
C GLU A 9 -0.09 5.99 20.10
N ASN A 10 -1.35 6.40 20.19
CA ASN A 10 -2.26 5.90 21.23
C ASN A 10 -2.94 4.58 20.81
N CYS A 11 -3.21 4.39 19.52
CA CYS A 11 -3.96 3.24 19.01
C CYS A 11 -3.11 2.17 18.31
N CYS A 12 -1.80 2.42 18.11
CA CYS A 12 -0.87 1.47 17.50
C CYS A 12 0.35 1.24 18.36
N GLU A 13 0.91 0.04 18.27
CA GLU A 13 2.31 -0.23 18.58
C GLU A 13 3.14 0.14 17.36
N ILE A 14 4.23 0.86 17.56
CA ILE A 14 5.13 1.30 16.49
C ILE A 14 6.39 0.45 16.56
N LEU A 15 6.56 -0.44 15.58
CA LEU A 15 7.60 -1.47 15.57
C LEU A 15 8.82 -1.08 14.71
N ASP A 16 9.00 0.20 14.47
CA ASP A 16 10.08 0.74 13.62
C ASP A 16 11.49 0.34 14.06
N SER A 17 11.69 0.17 15.38
CA SER A 17 12.98 -0.25 15.95
C SER A 17 13.37 -1.70 15.60
N MET A 18 12.42 -2.51 15.16
CA MET A 18 12.66 -3.90 14.75
C MET A 18 13.05 -4.03 13.27
N ARG A 19 12.94 -2.94 12.49
CA ARG A 19 13.30 -2.96 11.06
C ARG A 19 14.79 -3.13 10.86
N ILE A 20 15.17 -3.96 9.88
CA ILE A 20 16.56 -4.20 9.52
C ILE A 20 16.69 -4.00 8.01
N PRO A 21 17.34 -2.92 7.54
CA PRO A 21 17.62 -2.76 6.12
C PRO A 21 18.68 -3.73 5.66
N ILE A 22 18.45 -4.39 4.50
CA ILE A 22 19.41 -5.27 3.85
C ILE A 22 19.71 -4.70 2.47
N THR A 23 20.99 -4.50 2.14
CA THR A 23 21.40 -4.07 0.80
C THR A 23 21.08 -5.17 -0.22
N THR A 24 20.88 -4.81 -1.47
CA THR A 24 20.45 -5.75 -2.52
C THR A 24 21.44 -6.92 -2.65
N GLU A 25 22.75 -6.66 -2.50
CA GLU A 25 23.81 -7.67 -2.62
C GLU A 25 23.79 -8.69 -1.46
N ASN A 26 23.30 -8.27 -0.28
CA ASN A 26 23.26 -9.10 0.93
C ASN A 26 21.90 -9.79 1.13
N ARG A 27 20.95 -9.67 0.19
CA ARG A 27 19.67 -10.34 0.27
C ARG A 27 19.79 -11.78 -0.20
N GLU A 28 19.73 -12.71 0.73
CA GLU A 28 19.56 -14.11 0.40
C GLU A 28 18.12 -14.35 -0.12
N LYS A 29 18.01 -14.96 -1.29
CA LYS A 29 16.71 -15.22 -1.95
C LYS A 29 15.90 -16.27 -1.21
N GLY A 30 14.59 -16.06 -1.07
CA GLY A 30 13.71 -16.97 -0.36
C GLY A 30 12.23 -16.64 -0.54
N PRO A 31 11.35 -17.24 0.28
CA PRO A 31 9.91 -17.15 0.09
C PRO A 31 9.25 -15.93 0.76
N TYR A 32 9.97 -15.19 1.62
CA TYR A 32 9.34 -14.15 2.42
C TYR A 32 9.44 -12.78 1.75
N PRO A 33 8.34 -12.02 1.66
CA PRO A 33 8.34 -10.71 1.03
C PRO A 33 9.18 -9.70 1.82
N TYR A 34 10.00 -8.94 1.11
CA TYR A 34 10.78 -7.81 1.62
C TYR A 34 10.12 -6.49 1.21
N TYR A 35 9.63 -5.76 2.19
CA TYR A 35 8.83 -4.56 1.99
C TYR A 35 9.63 -3.27 2.12
N GLY A 36 9.29 -2.29 1.28
CA GLY A 36 9.73 -0.91 1.35
C GLY A 36 8.56 0.08 1.43
N ALA A 37 8.80 1.36 1.08
CA ALA A 37 7.80 2.41 1.16
C ALA A 37 6.54 2.17 0.31
N ASN A 38 6.70 1.50 -0.84
CA ASN A 38 5.64 1.36 -1.86
C ASN A 38 5.27 -0.11 -2.16
N GLY A 39 5.45 -1.00 -1.19
CA GLY A 39 5.12 -2.42 -1.34
C GLY A 39 6.33 -3.34 -1.37
N ILE A 40 6.14 -4.53 -1.95
CA ILE A 40 7.17 -5.56 -2.05
C ILE A 40 8.28 -5.09 -3.01
N GLN A 41 9.52 -5.14 -2.54
CA GLN A 41 10.71 -4.83 -3.32
C GLN A 41 11.47 -6.08 -3.75
N ASP A 42 11.41 -7.13 -2.94
CA ASP A 42 12.14 -8.39 -3.16
C ASP A 42 11.53 -9.53 -2.33
N TYR A 43 12.12 -10.72 -2.43
CA TYR A 43 11.82 -11.87 -1.59
C TYR A 43 13.10 -12.40 -0.95
N VAL A 44 13.07 -12.67 0.37
CA VAL A 44 14.24 -13.04 1.17
C VAL A 44 14.04 -14.37 1.91
N ALA A 45 15.16 -14.97 2.35
CA ALA A 45 15.17 -16.28 2.98
C ALA A 45 14.61 -16.32 4.39
N ASP A 46 14.59 -15.17 5.09
CA ASP A 46 14.16 -15.08 6.47
C ASP A 46 13.15 -13.93 6.68
N TYR A 47 12.55 -13.84 7.87
CA TYR A 47 11.54 -12.84 8.21
C TYR A 47 11.80 -12.26 9.61
N ILE A 48 11.39 -11.03 9.85
CA ILE A 48 11.43 -10.38 11.18
C ILE A 48 10.06 -10.13 11.77
N PHE A 49 9.01 -10.17 10.97
CA PHE A 49 7.62 -10.04 11.42
C PHE A 49 6.81 -11.27 11.02
N ASN A 50 5.86 -11.65 11.87
CA ASN A 50 4.84 -12.65 11.58
C ASN A 50 3.55 -12.20 12.25
N ASP A 51 2.92 -11.18 11.70
CA ASP A 51 1.84 -10.45 12.37
C ASP A 51 0.88 -9.82 11.35
N GLU A 52 -0.19 -9.22 11.86
CA GLU A 52 -1.17 -8.43 11.13
C GLU A 52 -0.78 -6.95 11.24
N LEU A 53 -0.21 -6.38 10.18
CA LEU A 53 0.43 -5.07 10.21
C LEU A 53 -0.14 -4.11 9.16
N VAL A 54 0.02 -2.83 9.40
CA VAL A 54 -0.08 -1.78 8.38
C VAL A 54 1.30 -1.15 8.21
N LEU A 55 1.81 -1.15 6.99
CA LEU A 55 3.01 -0.44 6.62
C LEU A 55 2.63 0.92 6.05
N LEU A 56 3.24 1.99 6.57
CA LEU A 56 3.03 3.36 6.13
C LEU A 56 4.36 3.92 5.62
N ALA A 57 4.37 4.49 4.43
CA ALA A 57 5.58 5.05 3.84
C ALA A 57 6.28 6.06 4.78
N GLU A 58 7.60 5.88 4.99
CA GLU A 58 8.43 6.82 5.73
C GLU A 58 9.13 7.79 4.77
N ASP A 59 9.81 7.27 3.74
CA ASP A 59 10.47 8.11 2.74
C ASP A 59 10.27 7.58 1.31
N GLY A 60 10.24 8.47 0.32
CA GLY A 60 10.01 8.10 -1.07
C GLY A 60 8.64 7.46 -1.32
N GLY A 61 7.67 7.68 -0.44
CA GLY A 61 6.29 7.25 -0.60
C GLY A 61 5.50 8.09 -1.60
N ASN A 62 4.33 7.61 -1.96
CA ASN A 62 3.41 8.28 -2.90
C ASN A 62 2.62 9.44 -2.24
N PHE A 63 3.29 10.26 -1.42
CA PHE A 63 2.66 11.36 -0.69
C PHE A 63 1.95 12.33 -1.65
N GLY A 64 0.69 12.67 -1.32
CA GLY A 64 -0.14 13.54 -2.15
C GLY A 64 -0.74 12.89 -3.40
N SER A 65 -0.42 11.64 -3.71
CA SER A 65 -1.06 10.90 -4.81
C SER A 65 -2.52 10.62 -4.50
N LYS A 66 -3.38 10.74 -5.53
CA LYS A 66 -4.79 10.34 -5.45
C LYS A 66 -5.04 8.88 -5.83
N ASP A 67 -4.08 8.27 -6.53
CA ASP A 67 -4.23 6.94 -7.14
C ASP A 67 -3.34 5.88 -6.49
N LYS A 68 -2.22 6.30 -5.88
CA LYS A 68 -1.26 5.40 -5.25
C LYS A 68 -1.28 5.59 -3.75
N PRO A 69 -1.59 4.54 -2.97
CA PRO A 69 -1.65 4.63 -1.53
C PRO A 69 -0.26 4.82 -0.91
N ILE A 70 -0.23 5.45 0.28
CA ILE A 70 0.97 5.56 1.12
C ILE A 70 1.02 4.52 2.24
N ALA A 71 -0.06 3.77 2.43
CA ALA A 71 -0.14 2.70 3.42
C ALA A 71 -0.73 1.44 2.78
N TYR A 72 -0.32 0.27 3.26
CA TYR A 72 -0.81 -1.00 2.78
C TYR A 72 -0.79 -2.07 3.87
N ARG A 73 -1.67 -3.04 3.70
CA ARG A 73 -1.90 -4.15 4.61
C ARG A 73 -0.84 -5.24 4.40
N VAL A 74 -0.29 -5.78 5.49
CA VAL A 74 0.61 -6.94 5.47
C VAL A 74 0.14 -7.95 6.50
N SER A 75 0.18 -9.23 6.16
CA SER A 75 -0.23 -10.34 6.99
C SER A 75 0.81 -11.46 6.93
N GLY A 76 1.11 -12.06 8.07
CA GLY A 76 2.03 -13.17 8.18
C GLY A 76 3.51 -12.80 8.11
N LYS A 77 4.32 -13.75 7.63
CA LYS A 77 5.78 -13.64 7.65
C LYS A 77 6.31 -12.66 6.63
N CYS A 78 7.07 -11.65 7.06
CA CYS A 78 7.65 -10.65 6.17
C CYS A 78 8.91 -10.01 6.76
N TRP A 79 9.64 -9.33 5.89
CA TRP A 79 10.77 -8.45 6.25
C TRP A 79 10.44 -7.02 5.84
N VAL A 80 10.77 -6.05 6.68
CA VAL A 80 10.50 -4.63 6.39
C VAL A 80 11.78 -3.83 6.52
N ASN A 81 12.07 -3.00 5.52
CA ASN A 81 13.21 -2.08 5.54
C ASN A 81 12.88 -0.76 6.27
N ASN A 82 13.84 0.15 6.31
CA ASN A 82 13.73 1.44 6.97
C ASN A 82 12.97 2.52 6.18
N HIS A 83 12.33 2.18 5.05
CA HIS A 83 11.55 3.13 4.24
C HIS A 83 10.04 3.09 4.51
N ALA A 84 9.59 2.21 5.40
CA ALA A 84 8.21 2.14 5.84
C ALA A 84 8.11 2.04 7.36
N HIS A 85 7.22 2.81 7.98
CA HIS A 85 6.81 2.64 9.36
C HIS A 85 6.01 1.34 9.51
N VAL A 86 6.20 0.65 10.62
CA VAL A 86 5.51 -0.61 10.93
C VAL A 86 4.54 -0.38 12.08
N LEU A 87 3.25 -0.49 11.78
CA LEU A 87 2.16 -0.22 12.70
C LEU A 87 1.39 -1.51 13.00
N LYS A 88 1.31 -1.87 14.28
CA LYS A 88 0.45 -2.95 14.77
C LYS A 88 -0.71 -2.32 15.55
N PRO A 89 -1.98 -2.52 15.14
CA PRO A 89 -3.11 -1.96 15.86
C PRO A 89 -3.23 -2.57 17.26
N LYS A 90 -3.53 -1.73 18.24
CA LYS A 90 -3.88 -2.16 19.60
C LYS A 90 -5.33 -2.65 19.67
N SER A 91 -5.71 -3.25 20.81
CA SER A 91 -7.08 -3.66 21.09
C SER A 91 -8.07 -2.51 20.81
N GLY A 92 -9.20 -2.82 20.18
CA GLY A 92 -10.23 -1.84 19.79
C GLY A 92 -10.04 -1.20 18.41
N LEU A 93 -8.94 -1.49 17.71
CA LEU A 93 -8.71 -1.01 16.34
C LEU A 93 -8.54 -2.18 15.36
N ASN A 94 -9.42 -2.25 14.38
CA ASN A 94 -9.33 -3.22 13.29
C ASN A 94 -8.19 -2.82 12.33
N VAL A 95 -7.39 -3.80 11.91
CA VAL A 95 -6.21 -3.56 11.08
C VAL A 95 -6.53 -3.08 9.67
N ASP A 96 -7.60 -3.59 9.06
CA ASP A 96 -8.03 -3.13 7.72
C ASP A 96 -8.62 -1.73 7.81
N TYR A 97 -9.35 -1.40 8.90
CA TYR A 97 -9.83 -0.05 9.17
C TYR A 97 -8.68 0.94 9.32
N LEU A 98 -7.63 0.57 10.07
CA LEU A 98 -6.39 1.35 10.18
C LEU A 98 -5.77 1.58 8.79
N CYS A 99 -5.64 0.52 7.99
CA CYS A 99 -5.07 0.60 6.64
C CYS A 99 -5.87 1.58 5.76
N TYR A 100 -7.18 1.43 5.67
CA TYR A 100 -8.04 2.33 4.91
C TYR A 100 -7.99 3.78 5.40
N SER A 101 -7.85 3.99 6.72
CA SER A 101 -7.73 5.33 7.30
C SER A 101 -6.42 6.03 6.93
N LEU A 102 -5.38 5.26 6.56
CA LEU A 102 -4.04 5.77 6.25
C LEU A 102 -3.71 5.76 4.75
N MET A 103 -4.35 4.93 3.92
CA MET A 103 -3.98 4.73 2.51
C MET A 103 -3.84 6.04 1.73
N PHE A 104 -4.75 6.98 1.93
CA PHE A 104 -4.79 8.28 1.26
C PHE A 104 -4.86 9.44 2.26
N TYR A 105 -4.15 9.27 3.38
CA TYR A 105 -4.08 10.29 4.41
C TYR A 105 -3.42 11.57 3.86
N LYS A 106 -4.02 12.72 4.14
CA LYS A 106 -3.45 14.01 3.75
C LYS A 106 -2.26 14.35 4.63
N THR A 107 -1.08 14.33 4.04
CA THR A 107 0.20 14.57 4.73
C THR A 107 0.75 15.98 4.54
N ASP A 108 -0.09 16.91 4.08
CA ASP A 108 0.29 18.31 3.86
C ASP A 108 0.85 18.94 5.15
N GLY A 109 2.05 19.52 5.05
CA GLY A 109 2.76 20.09 6.19
C GLY A 109 3.37 19.07 7.18
N MET A 110 3.20 17.75 6.94
CA MET A 110 3.75 16.69 7.79
C MET A 110 4.99 16.03 7.18
N VAL A 111 5.16 16.11 5.87
CA VAL A 111 6.31 15.58 5.14
C VAL A 111 7.33 16.66 4.87
N ASN A 112 8.62 16.31 4.98
CA ASN A 112 9.76 17.17 4.71
C ASN A 112 10.54 16.65 3.49
N GLY A 113 11.32 17.54 2.86
CA GLY A 113 12.20 17.22 1.72
C GLY A 113 11.59 17.62 0.37
N ALA A 114 12.40 18.30 -0.46
CA ALA A 114 11.98 18.77 -1.79
C ALA A 114 12.04 17.66 -2.85
N THR A 115 13.12 16.87 -2.85
CA THR A 115 13.35 15.82 -3.86
C THR A 115 12.83 14.46 -3.40
N ARG A 116 12.98 14.15 -2.11
CA ARG A 116 12.50 12.90 -1.50
C ARG A 116 11.74 13.26 -0.23
N GLN A 117 10.43 13.20 -0.32
CA GLN A 117 9.57 13.52 0.81
C GLN A 117 9.69 12.43 1.89
N LYS A 118 9.78 12.87 3.15
CA LYS A 118 9.91 12.03 4.32
C LYS A 118 8.86 12.37 5.36
N LEU A 119 8.09 11.37 5.77
CA LEU A 119 7.21 11.40 6.94
C LEU A 119 8.01 10.86 8.13
N THR A 120 8.44 11.73 9.03
CA THR A 120 9.20 11.29 10.21
C THR A 120 8.31 10.53 11.19
N GLN A 121 8.90 9.65 12.01
CA GLN A 121 8.16 8.93 13.05
C GLN A 121 7.45 9.91 14.01
N ALA A 122 8.07 11.04 14.35
CA ALA A 122 7.47 12.06 15.21
C ALA A 122 6.22 12.70 14.58
N ALA A 123 6.23 12.94 13.28
CA ALA A 123 5.06 13.43 12.55
C ALA A 123 3.99 12.35 12.43
N MET A 124 4.36 11.11 12.10
CA MET A 124 3.46 9.97 12.01
C MET A 124 2.73 9.71 13.33
N ARG A 125 3.41 9.76 14.47
CA ARG A 125 2.80 9.60 15.82
C ARG A 125 1.65 10.56 16.05
N LYS A 126 1.73 11.79 15.51
CA LYS A 126 0.73 12.86 15.64
C LYS A 126 -0.40 12.78 14.60
N MET A 127 -0.36 11.85 13.67
CA MET A 127 -1.48 11.62 12.76
C MET A 127 -2.71 11.17 13.54
N LYS A 128 -3.87 11.61 13.11
CA LYS A 128 -5.16 11.31 13.77
C LYS A 128 -6.07 10.58 12.81
N ILE A 129 -6.60 9.44 13.24
CA ILE A 129 -7.63 8.71 12.52
C ILE A 129 -8.97 8.78 13.27
N PRO A 130 -10.11 8.65 12.57
CA PRO A 130 -11.39 8.48 13.22
C PRO A 130 -11.38 7.23 14.10
N PHE A 131 -11.93 7.33 15.32
CA PHE A 131 -12.04 6.21 16.24
C PHE A 131 -13.51 5.98 16.58
N ILE A 132 -14.03 4.87 16.07
CA ILE A 132 -15.44 4.47 16.19
C ILE A 132 -15.53 3.06 16.78
N PRO A 133 -16.67 2.61 17.27
CA PRO A 133 -16.88 1.26 17.78
C PRO A 133 -16.49 0.19 16.75
N MET A 134 -16.06 -0.99 17.23
CA MET A 134 -15.53 -2.07 16.40
C MET A 134 -16.52 -2.57 15.34
N ASP A 135 -17.79 -2.66 15.68
CA ASP A 135 -18.86 -3.04 14.75
C ASP A 135 -19.03 -2.04 13.60
N GLU A 136 -18.91 -0.74 13.90
CA GLU A 136 -18.91 0.30 12.88
C GLU A 136 -17.64 0.25 12.00
N GLN A 137 -16.44 0.00 12.60
CA GLN A 137 -15.20 -0.21 11.85
C GLN A 137 -15.35 -1.37 10.86
N LEU A 138 -15.87 -2.52 11.31
CA LEU A 138 -16.09 -3.69 10.46
C LEU A 138 -17.11 -3.40 9.35
N ASN A 139 -18.17 -2.65 9.62
CA ASN A 139 -19.14 -2.25 8.60
C ASN A 139 -18.49 -1.36 7.52
N VAL A 140 -17.65 -0.40 7.92
CA VAL A 140 -16.87 0.44 6.97
C VAL A 140 -15.93 -0.43 6.13
N VAL A 141 -15.15 -1.31 6.76
CA VAL A 141 -14.22 -2.22 6.07
C VAL A 141 -14.95 -3.09 5.06
N ASN A 142 -16.07 -3.70 5.45
CA ASN A 142 -16.88 -4.55 4.54
C ASN A 142 -17.40 -3.77 3.32
N LYS A 143 -17.83 -2.52 3.50
CA LYS A 143 -18.25 -1.66 2.38
C LYS A 143 -17.10 -1.33 1.45
N LEU A 144 -15.94 -0.93 2.00
CA LEU A 144 -14.76 -0.57 1.23
C LEU A 144 -14.20 -1.78 0.47
N ASN A 145 -14.13 -2.97 1.11
CA ASN A 145 -13.72 -4.21 0.44
C ASN A 145 -14.62 -4.55 -0.75
N LYS A 146 -15.95 -4.38 -0.62
CA LYS A 146 -16.88 -4.58 -1.74
C LYS A 146 -16.60 -3.60 -2.89
N ILE A 147 -16.38 -2.32 -2.57
CA ILE A 147 -16.08 -1.28 -3.58
C ILE A 147 -14.75 -1.59 -4.29
N THR A 148 -13.70 -1.94 -3.54
CA THR A 148 -12.40 -2.31 -4.09
C THR A 148 -12.52 -3.50 -5.04
N LYS A 149 -13.25 -4.55 -4.62
CA LYS A 149 -13.49 -5.73 -5.46
C LYS A 149 -14.23 -5.38 -6.75
N ILE A 150 -15.26 -4.54 -6.67
CA ILE A 150 -16.00 -4.07 -7.87
C ILE A 150 -15.06 -3.28 -8.79
N LYS A 151 -14.23 -2.38 -8.24
CA LYS A 151 -13.26 -1.60 -9.01
C LYS A 151 -12.28 -2.52 -9.75
N GLU A 152 -11.65 -3.46 -9.05
CA GLU A 152 -10.72 -4.44 -9.64
C GLU A 152 -11.38 -5.27 -10.76
N GLN A 153 -12.64 -5.67 -10.56
CA GLN A 153 -13.40 -6.40 -11.57
C GLN A 153 -13.63 -5.54 -12.82
N ARG A 154 -14.02 -4.28 -12.64
CA ARG A 154 -14.23 -3.34 -13.76
C ARG A 154 -12.93 -3.04 -14.52
N GLU A 155 -11.82 -2.89 -13.82
CA GLU A 155 -10.51 -2.71 -14.46
C GLU A 155 -10.12 -3.92 -15.33
N LYS A 156 -10.40 -5.15 -14.86
CA LYS A 156 -10.19 -6.37 -15.65
C LYS A 156 -11.13 -6.45 -16.86
N GLU A 157 -12.40 -6.08 -16.70
CA GLU A 157 -13.38 -6.05 -17.79
C GLU A 157 -12.96 -5.05 -18.87
N LEU A 158 -12.52 -3.84 -18.48
CA LEU A 158 -12.03 -2.82 -19.43
C LEU A 158 -10.83 -3.34 -20.22
N LYS A 159 -9.85 -3.94 -19.53
CA LYS A 159 -8.68 -4.53 -20.20
C LYS A 159 -9.07 -5.61 -21.21
N LEU A 160 -10.01 -6.49 -20.84
CA LEU A 160 -10.51 -7.53 -21.74
C LEU A 160 -11.21 -6.94 -22.96
N LEU A 161 -11.98 -5.85 -22.82
CA LEU A 161 -12.60 -5.15 -23.93
C LEU A 161 -11.55 -4.54 -24.86
N ASP A 162 -10.50 -3.93 -24.33
CA ASP A 162 -9.38 -3.41 -25.15
C ASP A 162 -8.69 -4.53 -25.93
N ASP A 163 -8.47 -5.68 -25.30
CA ASP A 163 -7.89 -6.86 -25.97
C ASP A 163 -8.80 -7.39 -27.11
N ILE A 164 -10.11 -7.42 -26.91
CA ILE A 164 -11.09 -7.82 -27.92
C ILE A 164 -11.09 -6.83 -29.11
N ILE A 165 -11.09 -5.53 -28.83
CA ILE A 165 -11.03 -4.50 -29.86
C ILE A 165 -9.75 -4.65 -30.69
N ARG A 166 -8.61 -4.84 -30.03
CA ARG A 166 -7.32 -5.06 -30.71
C ARG A 166 -7.35 -6.32 -31.58
N ALA A 167 -7.83 -7.44 -31.03
CA ALA A 167 -7.93 -8.70 -31.75
C ALA A 167 -8.82 -8.56 -32.99
N ARG A 168 -9.97 -7.89 -32.85
CA ARG A 168 -10.90 -7.66 -33.96
C ARG A 168 -10.30 -6.74 -35.05
N PHE A 169 -9.55 -5.71 -34.62
CA PHE A 169 -8.83 -4.86 -35.57
C PHE A 169 -7.81 -5.66 -36.38
N VAL A 170 -7.01 -6.49 -35.73
CA VAL A 170 -6.01 -7.34 -36.39
C VAL A 170 -6.66 -8.34 -37.34
N GLU A 171 -7.79 -8.94 -36.97
CA GLU A 171 -8.56 -9.84 -37.83
C GLU A 171 -9.07 -9.16 -39.10
N MET A 172 -9.57 -7.93 -38.97
CA MET A 172 -10.18 -7.19 -40.10
C MET A 172 -9.17 -6.52 -41.03
N PHE A 173 -8.06 -6.01 -40.48
CA PHE A 173 -7.13 -5.13 -41.17
C PHE A 173 -5.69 -5.67 -41.23
N GLY A 174 -5.41 -6.78 -40.59
CA GLY A 174 -4.04 -7.30 -40.43
C GLY A 174 -3.28 -6.66 -39.29
N ASP A 175 -2.13 -7.26 -38.95
CA ASP A 175 -1.28 -6.81 -37.85
C ASP A 175 -0.49 -5.55 -38.30
N PRO A 176 -0.71 -4.38 -37.67
CA PRO A 176 -0.03 -3.14 -38.06
C PRO A 176 1.50 -3.21 -37.94
N GLU A 177 2.04 -4.04 -37.02
CA GLU A 177 3.49 -4.22 -36.87
C GLU A 177 4.11 -5.03 -38.01
N LYS A 178 3.32 -5.83 -38.73
CA LYS A 178 3.76 -6.62 -39.90
C LYS A 178 3.60 -5.87 -41.20
N ILE A 179 2.62 -4.98 -41.30
CA ILE A 179 2.36 -4.20 -42.55
C ILE A 179 3.49 -3.20 -42.84
N GLY A 180 4.11 -2.62 -41.79
CA GLY A 180 5.23 -1.67 -41.93
C GLY A 180 6.58 -2.27 -42.35
N ARG A 181 6.74 -3.60 -42.32
CA ARG A 181 8.00 -4.28 -42.69
C ARG A 181 8.06 -4.80 -44.12
N ALA A 182 7.02 -4.64 -44.91
CA ALA A 182 6.93 -5.15 -46.27
C ALA A 182 7.52 -4.22 -47.36
N HIS A 183 8.08 -3.07 -46.99
CA HIS A 183 8.65 -2.08 -47.89
C HIS A 183 10.00 -1.52 -47.42
N VAL A 184 10.99 -2.39 -47.14
CA VAL A 184 12.42 -2.01 -47.12
C VAL A 184 13.21 -3.07 -47.86
#